data_fdc292b7b8486fedd35a9734908a20c6
#
_entry.id   fdc292b7b8486fedd35a9734908a20c6
#
_cell.length_a   1.000
_cell.length_b   1.000
_cell.length_c   1.000
_cell.angle_alpha   90.00
_cell.angle_beta   90.00
_cell.angle_gamma   90.00
#
_symmetry.space_group_name_H-M   'P 1'
#
loop_
_entity.id
_entity.type
_entity.pdbx_description
1 polymer ?
#
loop_
_entity_poly.entity_id
_entity_poly.type
_entity_poly.pdbx_seq_one_letter_code
_entity_poly.pdbx_strand_id
1 'polypeptide(L)'
;MANQSVKLIECPRDAWQGLPRQIPTELKVQYLDALIGAGFKNIDAVSFVSPKAVPQMADSEQVLEQLDPPNDVEIIGIVVNEKGAERAIATRRVTTLGYPCSISPTFLRRNQNQLPEENFEALNTIKNRADRTDVDLVVYLSMAFGNPYGDPWDESELQVTIARIAELGIRSISLADTVGMADAKLIQQVVTAAMTSVNADQIGVHLHSAPADAIGKVLSAYDAGCRRFDSAMGGLGGCPFAQNSLVGNIPTESVIAALKQRGVDLPLTIDTVIPLNARIGKEFA
;
A
#
# COMPACT_ATOMS: atom_id res chain seq x y z
N MET A 1 18.64 21.87 -7.21
CA MET A 1 17.43 21.07 -7.42
C MET A 1 16.69 21.03 -6.08
N ALA A 2 15.42 21.43 -6.04
CA ALA A 2 14.66 21.41 -4.80
C ALA A 2 14.61 19.96 -4.27
N ASN A 3 14.94 19.79 -3.00
CA ASN A 3 14.89 18.51 -2.31
C ASN A 3 13.40 18.15 -2.19
N GLN A 4 12.84 17.44 -3.17
CA GLN A 4 11.46 16.99 -3.12
C GLN A 4 11.36 15.94 -2.03
N SER A 5 10.58 16.21 -1.00
CA SER A 5 10.34 15.26 0.09
C SER A 5 9.76 13.97 -0.46
N VAL A 6 10.33 12.84 -0.05
CA VAL A 6 9.81 11.50 -0.38
C VAL A 6 8.87 11.06 0.74
N LYS A 7 7.68 10.57 0.36
CA LYS A 7 6.72 9.96 1.26
C LYS A 7 6.94 8.45 1.26
N LEU A 8 7.39 7.89 2.38
CA LEU A 8 7.53 6.45 2.58
C LEU A 8 6.36 5.94 3.41
N ILE A 9 5.67 4.93 2.91
CA ILE A 9 4.59 4.24 3.62
C ILE A 9 5.14 2.90 4.10
N GLU A 10 5.14 2.68 5.41
CA GLU A 10 5.42 1.36 5.96
C GLU A 10 4.13 0.54 6.02
N CYS A 11 4.16 -0.70 5.52
CA CYS A 11 2.97 -1.51 5.29
C CYS A 11 2.93 -2.80 6.14
N PRO A 12 2.94 -2.72 7.49
CA PRO A 12 2.85 -3.90 8.34
C PRO A 12 1.55 -4.68 8.14
N ARG A 13 0.43 -4.04 7.86
CA ARG A 13 -0.83 -4.70 7.55
C ARG A 13 -0.68 -5.65 6.36
N ASP A 14 -0.06 -5.20 5.29
CA ASP A 14 0.16 -6.02 4.10
C ASP A 14 1.15 -7.16 4.38
N ALA A 15 2.21 -6.86 5.11
CA ALA A 15 3.20 -7.84 5.55
C ALA A 15 2.58 -8.98 6.35
N TRP A 16 1.59 -8.70 7.18
CA TRP A 16 1.01 -9.66 8.12
C TRP A 16 -0.20 -10.42 7.60
N GLN A 17 -1.01 -9.82 6.71
CA GLN A 17 -2.32 -10.34 6.35
C GLN A 17 -2.35 -11.79 5.87
N GLY A 18 -1.26 -12.27 5.27
CA GLY A 18 -1.11 -13.63 4.76
C GLY A 18 -0.42 -14.60 5.73
N LEU A 19 -0.01 -14.17 6.92
CA LEU A 19 0.68 -15.03 7.87
C LEU A 19 -0.29 -16.10 8.43
N PRO A 20 0.16 -17.36 8.52
CA PRO A 20 -0.71 -18.48 8.91
C PRO A 20 -1.07 -18.49 10.39
N ARG A 21 -0.23 -17.90 11.24
CA ARG A 21 -0.47 -17.82 12.69
C ARG A 21 -0.87 -16.41 13.10
N GLN A 22 -1.87 -16.30 13.97
CA GLN A 22 -2.38 -15.01 14.44
C GLN A 22 -1.34 -14.30 15.30
N ILE A 23 -0.97 -13.08 14.92
CA ILE A 23 -0.14 -12.20 15.75
C ILE A 23 -1.03 -11.64 16.88
N PRO A 24 -0.60 -11.72 18.16
CA PRO A 24 -1.33 -11.09 19.25
C PRO A 24 -1.51 -9.58 19.05
N THR A 25 -2.66 -9.07 19.45
CA THR A 25 -3.00 -7.63 19.35
C THR A 25 -1.94 -6.75 20.00
N GLU A 26 -1.46 -7.11 21.18
CA GLU A 26 -0.44 -6.36 21.92
C GLU A 26 0.90 -6.29 21.15
N LEU A 27 1.25 -7.35 20.43
CA LEU A 27 2.47 -7.35 19.62
C LEU A 27 2.32 -6.48 18.37
N LYS A 28 1.12 -6.43 17.77
CA LYS A 28 0.82 -5.49 16.65
C LYS A 28 0.93 -4.04 17.14
N VAL A 29 0.35 -3.73 18.30
CA VAL A 29 0.44 -2.40 18.92
C VAL A 29 1.90 -2.04 19.21
N GLN A 30 2.65 -2.93 19.86
CA GLN A 30 4.07 -2.71 20.12
C GLN A 30 4.88 -2.44 18.85
N TYR A 31 4.57 -3.14 17.77
CA TYR A 31 5.26 -2.94 16.49
C TYR A 31 4.91 -1.58 15.87
N LEU A 32 3.63 -1.19 15.88
CA LEU A 32 3.19 0.11 15.36
C LEU A 32 3.78 1.26 16.18
N ASP A 33 3.82 1.16 17.50
CA ASP A 33 4.49 2.15 18.36
C ASP A 33 5.99 2.25 18.07
N ALA A 34 6.65 1.11 17.81
CA ALA A 34 8.06 1.11 17.42
C ALA A 34 8.30 1.79 16.07
N LEU A 35 7.40 1.61 15.08
CA LEU A 35 7.45 2.33 13.81
C LEU A 35 7.30 3.84 14.00
N ILE A 36 6.33 4.28 14.80
CA ILE A 36 6.10 5.68 15.12
C ILE A 36 7.34 6.26 15.81
N GLY A 37 7.88 5.54 16.80
CA GLY A 37 9.11 5.90 17.52
C GLY A 37 10.36 5.93 16.62
N ALA A 38 10.41 5.12 15.56
CA ALA A 38 11.46 5.11 14.55
C ALA A 38 11.37 6.30 13.57
N GLY A 39 10.28 7.09 13.62
CA GLY A 39 10.08 8.27 12.81
C GLY A 39 9.18 8.08 11.58
N PHE A 40 8.56 6.92 11.40
CA PHE A 40 7.60 6.73 10.31
C PHE A 40 6.38 7.63 10.52
N LYS A 41 6.00 8.34 9.45
CA LYS A 41 4.86 9.27 9.43
C LYS A 41 3.67 8.73 8.65
N ASN A 42 3.83 7.63 7.91
CA ASN A 42 2.76 7.07 7.10
C ASN A 42 2.79 5.55 7.24
N ILE A 43 1.71 4.96 7.77
CA ILE A 43 1.66 3.55 8.13
C ILE A 43 0.37 2.93 7.61
N ASP A 44 0.47 1.92 6.73
CA ASP A 44 -0.63 1.04 6.38
C ASP A 44 -0.77 -0.02 7.49
N ALA A 45 -1.59 0.30 8.49
CA ALA A 45 -1.57 -0.34 9.79
C ALA A 45 -2.60 -1.45 9.96
N VAL A 46 -3.81 -1.28 9.38
CA VAL A 46 -4.98 -2.12 9.69
C VAL A 46 -5.88 -2.36 8.47
N SER A 47 -6.82 -3.31 8.61
CA SER A 47 -7.80 -3.60 7.56
C SER A 47 -9.19 -3.87 8.16
N PHE A 48 -10.21 -3.29 7.53
CA PHE A 48 -11.63 -3.47 7.86
C PHE A 48 -12.35 -4.39 6.86
N VAL A 49 -11.58 -5.19 6.15
CA VAL A 49 -12.10 -6.30 5.34
C VAL A 49 -12.71 -7.36 6.28
N SER A 50 -13.62 -8.19 5.75
CA SER A 50 -14.24 -9.24 6.54
C SER A 50 -13.21 -10.12 7.26
N PRO A 51 -13.35 -10.40 8.57
CA PRO A 51 -12.47 -11.32 9.30
C PRO A 51 -12.42 -12.74 8.71
N LYS A 52 -13.44 -13.13 7.95
CA LYS A 52 -13.43 -14.41 7.23
C LYS A 52 -12.44 -14.42 6.06
N ALA A 53 -12.24 -13.27 5.41
CA ALA A 53 -11.32 -13.12 4.30
C ALA A 53 -9.90 -12.81 4.78
N VAL A 54 -9.77 -11.99 5.82
CA VAL A 54 -8.48 -11.58 6.39
C VAL A 54 -8.50 -11.79 7.93
N PRO A 55 -8.40 -13.03 8.40
CA PRO A 55 -8.47 -13.34 9.84
C PRO A 55 -7.43 -12.60 10.67
N GLN A 56 -6.23 -12.40 10.11
CA GLN A 56 -5.12 -11.71 10.76
C GLN A 56 -5.46 -10.28 11.19
N MET A 57 -6.41 -9.62 10.51
CA MET A 57 -6.83 -8.24 10.77
C MET A 57 -8.19 -8.15 11.50
N ALA A 58 -8.66 -9.25 12.08
CA ALA A 58 -9.94 -9.27 12.79
C ALA A 58 -9.99 -8.36 14.03
N ASP A 59 -8.83 -8.02 14.56
CA ASP A 59 -8.61 -7.19 15.77
C ASP A 59 -8.23 -5.73 15.44
N SER A 60 -8.45 -5.26 14.21
CA SER A 60 -8.05 -3.91 13.75
C SER A 60 -8.57 -2.79 14.65
N GLU A 61 -9.83 -2.83 15.09
CA GLU A 61 -10.38 -1.83 16.02
C GLU A 61 -9.67 -1.88 17.39
N GLN A 62 -9.37 -3.07 17.91
CA GLN A 62 -8.70 -3.25 19.20
C GLN A 62 -7.24 -2.77 19.15
N VAL A 63 -6.56 -2.95 18.01
CA VAL A 63 -5.21 -2.41 17.78
C VAL A 63 -5.27 -0.88 17.81
N LEU A 64 -6.19 -0.27 17.08
CA LEU A 64 -6.32 1.20 17.01
C LEU A 64 -6.78 1.82 18.33
N GLU A 65 -7.59 1.11 19.13
CA GLU A 65 -8.03 1.57 20.45
C GLU A 65 -6.86 1.73 21.43
N GLN A 66 -5.83 0.88 21.30
CA GLN A 66 -4.63 0.91 22.13
C GLN A 66 -3.52 1.80 21.57
N LEU A 67 -3.67 2.30 20.33
CA LEU A 67 -2.67 3.14 19.67
C LEU A 67 -2.99 4.63 19.87
N ASP A 68 -2.00 5.44 20.23
CA ASP A 68 -2.13 6.90 20.35
C ASP A 68 -1.10 7.64 19.49
N PRO A 69 -1.25 7.61 18.14
CA PRO A 69 -0.30 8.21 17.24
C PRO A 69 -0.34 9.75 17.35
N PRO A 70 0.82 10.42 17.20
CA PRO A 70 0.86 11.87 17.02
C PRO A 70 0.02 12.32 15.82
N ASN A 71 -0.50 13.54 15.87
CA ASN A 71 -1.39 14.09 14.82
C ASN A 71 -0.75 14.20 13.43
N ASP A 72 0.59 14.13 13.34
CA ASP A 72 1.35 14.18 12.09
C ASP A 72 1.67 12.78 11.54
N VAL A 73 1.10 11.74 12.14
CA VAL A 73 1.21 10.34 11.68
C VAL A 73 -0.07 9.95 10.95
N GLU A 74 0.08 9.61 9.68
CA GLU A 74 -0.99 9.06 8.85
C GLU A 74 -1.17 7.57 9.16
N ILE A 75 -2.37 7.19 9.56
CA ILE A 75 -2.78 5.79 9.73
C ILE A 75 -3.72 5.41 8.60
N ILE A 76 -3.27 4.49 7.76
CA ILE A 76 -4.07 3.95 6.65
C ILE A 76 -4.80 2.70 7.11
N GLY A 77 -6.11 2.64 6.84
CA GLY A 77 -6.96 1.48 7.06
C GLY A 77 -7.57 0.98 5.76
N ILE A 78 -7.32 -0.29 5.39
CA ILE A 78 -7.85 -0.86 4.14
C ILE A 78 -9.34 -1.17 4.28
N VAL A 79 -10.11 -0.73 3.28
CA VAL A 79 -11.55 -0.94 3.17
C VAL A 79 -11.91 -1.41 1.75
N VAL A 80 -12.92 -2.25 1.61
CA VAL A 80 -13.39 -2.76 0.30
C VAL A 80 -14.89 -2.49 0.06
N ASN A 81 -15.57 -1.90 1.04
CA ASN A 81 -16.97 -1.54 0.96
C ASN A 81 -17.34 -0.45 1.98
N GLU A 82 -18.55 0.07 1.85
CA GLU A 82 -19.06 1.15 2.71
C GLU A 82 -19.06 0.79 4.19
N LYS A 83 -19.47 -0.44 4.54
CA LYS A 83 -19.48 -0.90 5.94
C LYS A 83 -18.08 -0.92 6.56
N GLY A 84 -17.06 -1.34 5.80
CA GLY A 84 -15.67 -1.27 6.23
C GLY A 84 -15.22 0.17 6.46
N ALA A 85 -15.59 1.09 5.54
CA ALA A 85 -15.27 2.51 5.67
C ALA A 85 -15.93 3.12 6.92
N GLU A 86 -17.21 2.80 7.21
CA GLU A 86 -17.89 3.23 8.43
C GLU A 86 -17.17 2.79 9.69
N ARG A 87 -16.76 1.52 9.75
CA ARG A 87 -16.00 0.98 10.88
C ARG A 87 -14.65 1.69 11.05
N ALA A 88 -13.92 1.90 9.96
CA ALA A 88 -12.64 2.58 9.99
C ALA A 88 -12.78 4.02 10.52
N ILE A 89 -13.70 4.79 9.98
CA ILE A 89 -13.99 6.18 10.36
C ILE A 89 -14.44 6.27 11.82
N ALA A 90 -15.25 5.33 12.27
CA ALA A 90 -15.76 5.31 13.66
C ALA A 90 -14.65 5.16 14.70
N THR A 91 -13.48 4.60 14.35
CA THR A 91 -12.31 4.49 15.25
C THR A 91 -11.72 5.85 15.61
N ARG A 92 -11.90 6.87 14.75
CA ARG A 92 -11.26 8.21 14.85
C ARG A 92 -9.73 8.17 14.93
N ARG A 93 -9.12 7.04 14.54
CA ARG A 93 -7.67 6.83 14.48
C ARG A 93 -7.18 6.68 13.04
N VAL A 94 -8.05 6.17 12.15
CA VAL A 94 -7.75 6.11 10.71
C VAL A 94 -7.86 7.52 10.13
N THR A 95 -6.79 7.98 9.51
CA THR A 95 -6.72 9.29 8.84
C THR A 95 -6.83 9.17 7.33
N THR A 96 -6.56 7.97 6.79
CA THR A 96 -6.65 7.68 5.37
C THR A 96 -7.29 6.31 5.14
N LEU A 97 -8.31 6.24 4.32
CA LEU A 97 -8.85 4.98 3.83
C LEU A 97 -8.01 4.49 2.65
N GLY A 98 -7.65 3.20 2.66
CA GLY A 98 -7.01 2.55 1.52
C GLY A 98 -8.02 1.69 0.77
N TYR A 99 -8.22 1.93 -0.52
CA TYR A 99 -9.18 1.17 -1.33
C TYR A 99 -8.47 0.42 -2.47
N PRO A 100 -8.56 -0.93 -2.54
CA PRO A 100 -8.03 -1.70 -3.66
C PRO A 100 -8.98 -1.59 -4.86
N CYS A 101 -8.46 -1.02 -5.94
CA CYS A 101 -9.04 -1.03 -7.27
C CYS A 101 -8.19 -1.92 -8.18
N SER A 102 -8.65 -2.25 -9.39
CA SER A 102 -7.83 -2.99 -10.36
C SER A 102 -8.21 -2.70 -11.80
N ILE A 103 -7.22 -2.72 -12.66
CA ILE A 103 -7.40 -2.71 -14.11
C ILE A 103 -7.89 -4.09 -14.61
N SER A 104 -7.50 -5.19 -13.93
CA SER A 104 -7.85 -6.55 -14.31
C SER A 104 -9.25 -6.95 -13.80
N PRO A 105 -10.22 -7.18 -14.68
CA PRO A 105 -11.55 -7.67 -14.29
C PRO A 105 -11.49 -9.05 -13.61
N THR A 106 -10.58 -9.91 -14.07
CA THR A 106 -10.37 -11.25 -13.48
C THR A 106 -9.87 -11.13 -12.05
N PHE A 107 -8.96 -10.20 -11.77
CA PHE A 107 -8.47 -9.95 -10.42
C PHE A 107 -9.60 -9.45 -9.51
N LEU A 108 -10.39 -8.47 -9.94
CA LEU A 108 -11.54 -7.97 -9.17
C LEU A 108 -12.52 -9.07 -8.84
N ARG A 109 -12.86 -9.90 -9.83
CA ARG A 109 -13.77 -11.03 -9.64
C ARG A 109 -13.25 -12.01 -8.59
N ARG A 110 -11.98 -12.37 -8.66
CA ARG A 110 -11.36 -13.37 -7.77
C ARG A 110 -11.17 -12.86 -6.33
N ASN A 111 -10.86 -11.57 -6.16
CA ASN A 111 -10.44 -11.04 -4.87
C ASN A 111 -11.53 -10.27 -4.13
N GLN A 112 -12.43 -9.61 -4.85
CA GLN A 112 -13.49 -8.80 -4.26
C GLN A 112 -14.87 -9.28 -4.65
N ASN A 113 -14.97 -10.27 -5.57
CA ASN A 113 -16.22 -10.74 -6.17
C ASN A 113 -17.02 -9.58 -6.79
N GLN A 114 -16.33 -8.64 -7.42
CA GLN A 114 -16.89 -7.44 -8.05
C GLN A 114 -16.61 -7.41 -9.56
N LEU A 115 -17.49 -6.74 -10.28
CA LEU A 115 -17.25 -6.25 -11.63
C LEU A 115 -16.52 -4.90 -11.58
N PRO A 116 -15.84 -4.46 -12.65
CA PRO A 116 -15.19 -3.15 -12.69
C PRO A 116 -16.11 -2.00 -12.32
N GLU A 117 -17.32 -1.94 -12.85
CA GLU A 117 -18.27 -0.85 -12.53
C GLU A 117 -18.73 -0.89 -11.08
N GLU A 118 -18.99 -2.07 -10.53
CA GLU A 118 -19.35 -2.24 -9.11
C GLU A 118 -18.21 -1.77 -8.19
N ASN A 119 -16.95 -1.99 -8.61
CA ASN A 119 -15.77 -1.53 -7.88
C ASN A 119 -15.68 0.01 -7.89
N PHE A 120 -15.95 0.66 -9.02
CA PHE A 120 -16.00 2.12 -9.11
C PHE A 120 -17.19 2.73 -8.35
N GLU A 121 -18.36 2.10 -8.37
CA GLU A 121 -19.53 2.52 -7.57
C GLU A 121 -19.21 2.47 -6.07
N ALA A 122 -18.59 1.39 -5.61
CA ALA A 122 -18.16 1.25 -4.22
C ALA A 122 -17.09 2.32 -3.86
N LEU A 123 -16.12 2.56 -4.75
CA LEU A 123 -15.11 3.59 -4.58
C LEU A 123 -15.74 4.98 -4.42
N ASN A 124 -16.69 5.34 -5.31
CA ASN A 124 -17.40 6.61 -5.24
C ASN A 124 -18.20 6.76 -3.94
N THR A 125 -18.87 5.69 -3.50
CA THR A 125 -19.60 5.67 -2.23
C THR A 125 -18.68 5.92 -1.04
N ILE A 126 -17.51 5.25 -1.01
CA ILE A 126 -16.49 5.41 0.04
C ILE A 126 -15.91 6.83 0.00
N LYS A 127 -15.60 7.37 -1.19
CA LYS A 127 -15.10 8.74 -1.36
C LYS A 127 -16.07 9.77 -0.79
N ASN A 128 -17.36 9.67 -1.14
CA ASN A 128 -18.40 10.56 -0.62
C ASN A 128 -18.51 10.50 0.92
N ARG A 129 -18.23 9.36 1.51
CA ARG A 129 -18.23 9.20 2.96
C ARG A 129 -16.99 9.80 3.60
N ALA A 130 -15.82 9.57 3.01
CA ALA A 130 -14.54 10.15 3.43
C ALA A 130 -14.61 11.69 3.45
N ASP A 131 -15.15 12.30 2.39
CA ASP A 131 -15.29 13.76 2.27
C ASP A 131 -16.17 14.42 3.37
N ARG A 132 -17.10 13.65 3.94
CA ARG A 132 -17.97 14.14 5.02
C ARG A 132 -17.31 14.08 6.40
N THR A 133 -16.17 13.44 6.51
CA THR A 133 -15.53 13.09 7.79
C THR A 133 -14.08 13.55 7.89
N ASP A 134 -13.61 14.31 6.91
CA ASP A 134 -12.22 14.80 6.83
C ASP A 134 -11.18 13.67 6.91
N VAL A 135 -11.49 12.51 6.28
CA VAL A 135 -10.60 11.37 6.17
C VAL A 135 -10.16 11.26 4.71
N ASP A 136 -8.86 11.15 4.49
CA ASP A 136 -8.30 11.03 3.15
C ASP A 136 -8.59 9.64 2.53
N LEU A 137 -8.36 9.52 1.21
CA LEU A 137 -8.51 8.28 0.47
C LEU A 137 -7.32 8.05 -0.47
N VAL A 138 -6.70 6.88 -0.36
CA VAL A 138 -5.72 6.37 -1.32
C VAL A 138 -6.29 5.17 -2.06
N VAL A 139 -6.12 5.16 -3.39
CA VAL A 139 -6.47 4.01 -4.23
C VAL A 139 -5.22 3.22 -4.55
N TYR A 140 -5.23 1.93 -4.22
CA TYR A 140 -4.23 0.96 -4.66
C TYR A 140 -4.69 0.35 -5.98
N LEU A 141 -4.09 0.77 -7.10
CA LEU A 141 -4.45 0.30 -8.43
C LEU A 141 -3.68 -0.99 -8.75
N SER A 142 -4.29 -2.13 -8.43
CA SER A 142 -3.75 -3.46 -8.67
C SER A 142 -3.63 -3.78 -10.16
N MET A 143 -2.66 -4.63 -10.50
CA MET A 143 -2.33 -5.04 -11.88
C MET A 143 -1.95 -3.86 -12.78
N ALA A 144 -1.44 -2.77 -12.20
CA ALA A 144 -1.05 -1.57 -12.94
C ALA A 144 0.13 -1.81 -13.91
N PHE A 145 0.90 -2.88 -13.71
CA PHE A 145 2.05 -3.25 -14.54
C PHE A 145 1.82 -4.52 -15.37
N GLY A 146 0.57 -4.90 -15.59
CA GLY A 146 0.17 -6.12 -16.27
C GLY A 146 -0.43 -7.17 -15.33
N ASN A 147 -0.92 -8.27 -15.91
CA ASN A 147 -1.59 -9.31 -15.15
C ASN A 147 -1.25 -10.72 -15.70
N PRO A 148 -1.32 -11.77 -14.85
CA PRO A 148 -1.05 -13.14 -15.26
C PRO A 148 -2.29 -13.87 -15.82
N TYR A 149 -3.41 -13.18 -15.95
CA TYR A 149 -4.71 -13.79 -16.31
C TYR A 149 -5.02 -13.70 -17.81
N GLY A 150 -4.23 -12.93 -18.58
CA GLY A 150 -4.49 -12.66 -19.98
C GLY A 150 -5.59 -11.61 -20.20
N ASP A 151 -5.97 -10.87 -19.18
CA ASP A 151 -6.83 -9.70 -19.35
C ASP A 151 -6.10 -8.65 -20.21
N PRO A 152 -6.80 -7.91 -21.07
CA PRO A 152 -6.21 -6.79 -21.82
C PRO A 152 -5.53 -5.81 -20.87
N TRP A 153 -4.34 -5.37 -21.26
CA TRP A 153 -3.57 -4.37 -20.53
C TRP A 153 -2.70 -3.56 -21.51
N ASP A 154 -2.80 -2.26 -21.42
CA ASP A 154 -1.90 -1.32 -22.06
C ASP A 154 -1.85 0.01 -21.28
N GLU A 155 -0.92 0.91 -21.68
CA GLU A 155 -0.76 2.22 -21.04
C GLU A 155 -2.00 3.12 -21.18
N SER A 156 -2.76 2.99 -22.27
CA SER A 156 -3.97 3.78 -22.50
C SER A 156 -5.06 3.40 -21.51
N GLU A 157 -5.27 2.11 -21.27
CA GLU A 157 -6.23 1.59 -20.29
C GLU A 157 -5.87 2.04 -18.87
N LEU A 158 -4.56 2.01 -18.55
CA LEU A 158 -4.05 2.53 -17.28
C LEU A 158 -4.37 4.03 -17.11
N GLN A 159 -4.08 4.84 -18.13
CA GLN A 159 -4.33 6.29 -18.09
C GLN A 159 -5.80 6.62 -17.97
N VAL A 160 -6.68 5.91 -18.70
CA VAL A 160 -8.14 6.05 -18.58
C VAL A 160 -8.60 5.73 -17.17
N THR A 161 -8.11 4.64 -16.58
CA THR A 161 -8.47 4.25 -15.22
C THR A 161 -8.01 5.28 -14.19
N ILE A 162 -6.78 5.80 -14.31
CA ILE A 162 -6.24 6.87 -13.45
C ILE A 162 -7.10 8.14 -13.56
N ALA A 163 -7.45 8.54 -14.78
CA ALA A 163 -8.29 9.72 -15.03
C ALA A 163 -9.67 9.56 -14.36
N ARG A 164 -10.32 8.41 -14.51
CA ARG A 164 -11.61 8.11 -13.84
C ARG A 164 -11.51 8.19 -12.31
N ILE A 165 -10.42 7.70 -11.72
CA ILE A 165 -10.17 7.82 -10.26
C ILE A 165 -10.00 9.28 -9.87
N ALA A 166 -9.24 10.05 -10.64
CA ALA A 166 -9.00 11.47 -10.40
C ALA A 166 -10.27 12.33 -10.54
N GLU A 167 -11.16 11.99 -11.47
CA GLU A 167 -12.47 12.64 -11.67
C GLU A 167 -13.38 12.51 -10.43
N LEU A 168 -13.22 11.47 -9.62
CA LEU A 168 -13.87 11.33 -8.32
C LEU A 168 -13.28 12.27 -7.24
N GLY A 169 -12.27 13.08 -7.58
CA GLY A 169 -11.57 13.97 -6.64
C GLY A 169 -10.54 13.26 -5.78
N ILE A 170 -10.15 12.02 -6.11
CA ILE A 170 -9.14 11.25 -5.39
C ILE A 170 -7.75 11.71 -5.83
N ARG A 171 -6.90 12.05 -4.85
CA ARG A 171 -5.59 12.67 -5.09
C ARG A 171 -4.40 11.77 -4.71
N SER A 172 -4.62 10.54 -4.33
CA SER A 172 -3.57 9.59 -3.99
C SER A 172 -3.83 8.24 -4.65
N ILE A 173 -2.98 7.87 -5.60
CA ILE A 173 -3.07 6.62 -6.36
C ILE A 173 -1.74 5.90 -6.26
N SER A 174 -1.73 4.70 -5.71
CA SER A 174 -0.56 3.83 -5.62
C SER A 174 -0.64 2.75 -6.71
N LEU A 175 0.27 2.78 -7.67
CA LEU A 175 0.35 1.81 -8.74
C LEU A 175 0.94 0.50 -8.19
N ALA A 176 0.17 -0.59 -8.21
CA ALA A 176 0.61 -1.84 -7.62
C ALA A 176 1.10 -2.85 -8.66
N ASP A 177 2.36 -3.26 -8.53
CA ASP A 177 2.94 -4.45 -9.19
C ASP A 177 2.55 -5.69 -8.40
N THR A 178 1.26 -6.01 -8.44
CA THR A 178 0.59 -6.97 -7.53
C THR A 178 1.23 -8.36 -7.53
N VAL A 179 1.84 -8.76 -8.64
CA VAL A 179 2.47 -10.08 -8.80
C VAL A 179 3.98 -10.00 -9.03
N GLY A 180 4.56 -8.82 -8.92
CA GLY A 180 6.00 -8.60 -8.99
C GLY A 180 6.63 -8.81 -10.37
N MET A 181 5.83 -8.72 -11.43
CA MET A 181 6.26 -9.02 -12.80
C MET A 181 6.96 -7.85 -13.51
N ALA A 182 6.86 -6.65 -12.98
CA ALA A 182 7.45 -5.48 -13.60
C ALA A 182 8.98 -5.47 -13.50
N ASP A 183 9.64 -5.27 -14.61
CA ASP A 183 11.06 -4.94 -14.64
C ASP A 183 11.29 -3.42 -14.51
N ALA A 184 12.54 -3.01 -14.40
CA ALA A 184 12.94 -1.62 -14.25
C ALA A 184 12.44 -0.73 -15.40
N LYS A 185 12.44 -1.25 -16.64
CA LYS A 185 12.00 -0.51 -17.82
C LYS A 185 10.49 -0.29 -17.81
N LEU A 186 9.73 -1.34 -17.51
CA LEU A 186 8.26 -1.26 -17.44
C LEU A 186 7.83 -0.31 -16.29
N ILE A 187 8.51 -0.35 -15.14
CA ILE A 187 8.25 0.59 -14.05
C ILE A 187 8.43 2.04 -14.51
N GLN A 188 9.54 2.34 -15.18
CA GLN A 188 9.79 3.68 -15.69
C GLN A 188 8.71 4.13 -16.70
N GLN A 189 8.32 3.27 -17.62
CA GLN A 189 7.29 3.55 -18.62
C GLN A 189 5.94 3.84 -17.96
N VAL A 190 5.47 2.93 -17.10
CA VAL A 190 4.17 3.01 -16.44
C VAL A 190 4.07 4.23 -15.52
N VAL A 191 5.10 4.49 -14.70
CA VAL A 191 5.13 5.67 -13.81
C VAL A 191 5.12 6.96 -14.63
N THR A 192 5.92 7.04 -15.71
CA THR A 192 5.93 8.22 -16.58
C THR A 192 4.56 8.42 -17.24
N ALA A 193 3.94 7.36 -17.78
CA ALA A 193 2.62 7.43 -18.39
C ALA A 193 1.55 7.89 -17.40
N ALA A 194 1.55 7.35 -16.17
CA ALA A 194 0.61 7.75 -15.13
C ALA A 194 0.70 9.24 -14.78
N MET A 195 1.91 9.79 -14.71
CA MET A 195 2.16 11.20 -14.41
C MET A 195 1.76 12.17 -15.55
N THR A 196 1.41 11.67 -16.72
CA THR A 196 0.81 12.51 -17.77
C THR A 196 -0.70 12.69 -17.58
N SER A 197 -1.34 11.81 -16.83
CA SER A 197 -2.80 11.83 -16.59
C SER A 197 -3.20 12.66 -15.38
N VAL A 198 -2.32 12.79 -14.40
CA VAL A 198 -2.55 13.52 -13.14
C VAL A 198 -1.24 14.17 -12.66
N ASN A 199 -1.30 15.01 -11.63
CA ASN A 199 -0.09 15.60 -11.05
C ASN A 199 0.83 14.52 -10.48
N ALA A 200 2.12 14.70 -10.61
CA ALA A 200 3.13 13.72 -10.20
C ALA A 200 3.08 13.37 -8.70
N ASP A 201 2.68 14.32 -7.85
CA ASP A 201 2.51 14.14 -6.41
C ASP A 201 1.33 13.24 -6.02
N GLN A 202 0.41 12.98 -6.97
CA GLN A 202 -0.73 12.08 -6.79
C GLN A 202 -0.35 10.61 -7.02
N ILE A 203 0.79 10.33 -7.64
CA ILE A 203 1.21 8.97 -8.01
C ILE A 203 2.25 8.43 -7.01
N GLY A 204 1.97 7.27 -6.49
CA GLY A 204 2.89 6.43 -5.74
C GLY A 204 3.03 5.04 -6.36
N VAL A 205 3.92 4.23 -5.79
CA VAL A 205 4.10 2.85 -6.21
C VAL A 205 4.05 1.89 -5.02
N HIS A 206 3.39 0.75 -5.24
CA HIS A 206 3.36 -0.41 -4.35
C HIS A 206 3.92 -1.60 -5.13
N LEU A 207 5.23 -1.78 -5.03
CA LEU A 207 5.93 -2.77 -5.83
C LEU A 207 6.17 -4.06 -5.04
N HIS A 208 6.11 -5.18 -5.75
CA HIS A 208 6.59 -6.47 -5.24
C HIS A 208 7.86 -6.87 -5.97
N SER A 209 8.75 -7.60 -5.29
CA SER A 209 10.06 -7.93 -5.85
C SER A 209 10.68 -9.17 -5.21
N ALA A 210 11.52 -9.86 -5.96
CA ALA A 210 12.58 -10.64 -5.35
C ALA A 210 13.58 -9.68 -4.66
N PRO A 211 14.20 -10.06 -3.54
CA PRO A 211 15.11 -9.15 -2.79
C PRO A 211 16.25 -8.58 -3.63
N ALA A 212 16.77 -9.34 -4.59
CA ALA A 212 17.86 -8.92 -5.46
C ALA A 212 17.49 -7.73 -6.40
N ASP A 213 16.21 -7.62 -6.77
CA ASP A 213 15.74 -6.63 -7.76
C ASP A 213 15.16 -5.37 -7.10
N ALA A 214 14.91 -5.42 -5.79
CA ALA A 214 14.20 -4.39 -5.05
C ALA A 214 14.80 -2.98 -5.24
N ILE A 215 16.10 -2.82 -5.06
CA ILE A 215 16.78 -1.52 -5.23
C ILE A 215 16.62 -0.99 -6.65
N GLY A 216 16.78 -1.84 -7.66
CA GLY A 216 16.64 -1.46 -9.07
C GLY A 216 15.23 -0.98 -9.40
N LYS A 217 14.19 -1.65 -8.90
CA LYS A 217 12.79 -1.26 -9.07
C LYS A 217 12.50 0.10 -8.43
N VAL A 218 12.95 0.31 -7.19
CA VAL A 218 12.80 1.59 -6.47
C VAL A 218 13.49 2.74 -7.21
N LEU A 219 14.73 2.54 -7.65
CA LEU A 219 15.48 3.55 -8.41
C LEU A 219 14.77 3.91 -9.71
N SER A 220 14.24 2.92 -10.43
CA SER A 220 13.51 3.16 -11.68
C SER A 220 12.25 4.00 -11.48
N ALA A 221 11.49 3.74 -10.42
CA ALA A 221 10.33 4.55 -10.07
C ALA A 221 10.74 5.97 -9.64
N TYR A 222 11.79 6.09 -8.82
CA TYR A 222 12.30 7.39 -8.38
C TYR A 222 12.80 8.24 -9.54
N ASP A 223 13.59 7.65 -10.45
CA ASP A 223 14.15 8.33 -11.61
C ASP A 223 13.05 8.72 -12.63
N ALA A 224 11.93 7.99 -12.66
CA ALA A 224 10.73 8.37 -13.41
C ALA A 224 9.92 9.52 -12.77
N GLY A 225 10.29 9.97 -11.57
CA GLY A 225 9.63 11.09 -10.88
C GLY A 225 8.78 10.71 -9.67
N CYS A 226 8.62 9.42 -9.37
CA CYS A 226 7.84 8.98 -8.19
C CYS A 226 8.48 9.47 -6.89
N ARG A 227 7.62 9.94 -5.96
CA ARG A 227 8.04 10.42 -4.63
C ARG A 227 7.25 9.80 -3.49
N ARG A 228 6.40 8.80 -3.79
CA ARG A 228 5.66 8.03 -2.80
C ARG A 228 5.93 6.54 -3.02
N PHE A 229 6.44 5.87 -1.98
CA PHE A 229 6.83 4.46 -2.02
C PHE A 229 6.18 3.70 -0.87
N ASP A 230 5.56 2.57 -1.18
CA ASP A 230 5.09 1.62 -0.19
C ASP A 230 6.14 0.52 -0.01
N SER A 231 6.39 0.11 1.22
CA SER A 231 7.37 -0.93 1.56
C SER A 231 7.00 -1.64 2.85
N ALA A 232 7.66 -2.74 3.15
CA ALA A 232 7.52 -3.43 4.44
C ALA A 232 8.88 -3.84 4.97
N MET A 233 9.11 -3.69 6.27
CA MET A 233 10.35 -4.11 6.93
C MET A 233 10.71 -5.55 6.58
N GLY A 234 11.96 -5.76 6.13
CA GLY A 234 12.47 -7.07 5.72
C GLY A 234 11.80 -7.67 4.48
N GLY A 235 10.90 -6.95 3.79
CA GLY A 235 10.16 -7.46 2.63
C GLY A 235 9.14 -8.56 2.99
N LEU A 236 8.71 -8.62 4.24
CA LEU A 236 7.75 -9.62 4.70
C LEU A 236 6.41 -9.47 3.98
N GLY A 237 5.71 -10.58 3.76
CA GLY A 237 4.41 -10.61 3.08
C GLY A 237 4.55 -10.58 1.57
N GLY A 238 3.51 -10.10 0.93
CA GLY A 238 3.31 -10.10 -0.52
C GLY A 238 1.88 -10.53 -0.82
N CYS A 239 1.44 -10.35 -2.06
CA CYS A 239 0.09 -10.70 -2.45
C CYS A 239 -0.13 -12.21 -2.32
N PRO A 240 -1.08 -12.69 -1.49
CA PRO A 240 -1.39 -14.12 -1.38
C PRO A 240 -1.89 -14.72 -2.70
N PHE A 241 -2.24 -13.89 -3.66
CA PHE A 241 -2.65 -14.26 -5.01
C PHE A 241 -1.50 -14.26 -6.04
N ALA A 242 -0.30 -13.85 -5.64
CA ALA A 242 0.91 -14.05 -6.43
C ALA A 242 1.27 -15.54 -6.35
N GLN A 243 1.19 -16.25 -7.47
CA GLN A 243 1.47 -17.70 -7.54
C GLN A 243 2.95 -18.05 -7.31
N ASN A 244 3.80 -17.04 -7.11
CA ASN A 244 5.24 -17.22 -6.96
C ASN A 244 5.66 -16.84 -5.53
N SER A 245 6.06 -17.84 -4.74
CA SER A 245 6.49 -17.69 -3.34
C SER A 245 7.77 -16.87 -3.13
N LEU A 246 8.44 -16.45 -4.21
CA LEU A 246 9.70 -15.69 -4.17
C LEU A 246 9.49 -14.17 -4.23
N VAL A 247 8.25 -13.70 -4.35
CA VAL A 247 7.93 -12.28 -4.54
C VAL A 247 7.26 -11.74 -3.29
N GLY A 248 7.95 -10.88 -2.56
CA GLY A 248 7.47 -10.19 -1.36
C GLY A 248 7.30 -8.68 -1.59
N ASN A 249 6.94 -7.97 -0.54
CA ASN A 249 6.99 -6.51 -0.53
C ASN A 249 8.42 -6.02 -0.77
N ILE A 250 8.57 -4.80 -1.27
CA ILE A 250 9.89 -4.15 -1.27
C ILE A 250 10.37 -4.01 0.19
N PRO A 251 11.57 -4.49 0.55
CA PRO A 251 12.10 -4.26 1.88
C PRO A 251 12.31 -2.77 2.14
N THR A 252 11.82 -2.27 3.26
CA THR A 252 11.99 -0.85 3.66
C THR A 252 13.45 -0.44 3.69
N GLU A 253 14.33 -1.32 4.14
CA GLU A 253 15.78 -1.14 4.13
C GLU A 253 16.33 -0.91 2.71
N SER A 254 15.75 -1.60 1.71
CA SER A 254 16.11 -1.43 0.30
C SER A 254 15.64 -0.10 -0.25
N VAL A 255 14.46 0.39 0.15
CA VAL A 255 13.98 1.73 -0.23
C VAL A 255 14.91 2.80 0.34
N ILE A 256 15.25 2.73 1.63
CA ILE A 256 16.17 3.65 2.28
C ILE A 256 17.52 3.65 1.56
N ALA A 257 18.08 2.47 1.27
CA ALA A 257 19.36 2.33 0.58
C ALA A 257 19.32 2.89 -0.86
N ALA A 258 18.25 2.65 -1.60
CA ALA A 258 18.05 3.16 -2.96
C ALA A 258 17.96 4.69 -2.97
N LEU A 259 17.14 5.27 -2.11
CA LEU A 259 16.94 6.71 -2.00
C LEU A 259 18.24 7.43 -1.58
N LYS A 260 19.01 6.83 -0.67
CA LYS A 260 20.33 7.35 -0.28
C LYS A 260 21.30 7.45 -1.46
N GLN A 261 21.25 6.52 -2.42
CA GLN A 261 22.04 6.59 -3.67
C GLN A 261 21.67 7.81 -4.53
N ARG A 262 20.49 8.39 -4.34
CA ARG A 262 20.00 9.62 -5.00
C ARG A 262 20.16 10.88 -4.13
N GLY A 263 20.86 10.76 -2.99
CA GLY A 263 21.08 11.87 -2.07
C GLY A 263 19.84 12.23 -1.25
N VAL A 264 18.88 11.32 -1.12
CA VAL A 264 17.69 11.48 -0.27
C VAL A 264 17.92 10.72 1.02
N ASP A 265 18.05 11.43 2.13
CA ASP A 265 18.09 10.84 3.47
C ASP A 265 16.70 10.90 4.10
N LEU A 266 16.27 9.75 4.61
CA LEU A 266 15.06 9.63 5.41
C LEU A 266 15.44 9.64 6.89
N PRO A 267 14.83 10.50 7.73
CA PRO A 267 15.18 10.62 9.15
C PRO A 267 14.54 9.48 9.97
N LEU A 268 14.87 8.22 9.63
CA LEU A 268 14.35 7.01 10.25
C LEU A 268 15.41 6.29 11.06
N THR A 269 15.03 5.84 12.27
CA THR A 269 15.89 5.03 13.15
C THR A 269 15.26 3.65 13.34
N ILE A 270 15.49 2.74 12.39
CA ILE A 270 14.80 1.44 12.28
C ILE A 270 15.36 0.34 13.20
N ASP A 271 16.44 0.57 13.91
CA ASP A 271 17.14 -0.44 14.74
C ASP A 271 16.22 -1.11 15.79
N THR A 272 15.24 -0.37 16.32
CA THR A 272 14.26 -0.89 17.27
C THR A 272 13.16 -1.74 16.62
N VAL A 273 12.90 -1.52 15.34
CA VAL A 273 11.86 -2.25 14.57
C VAL A 273 12.39 -3.59 14.07
N ILE A 274 13.65 -3.64 13.64
CA ILE A 274 14.28 -4.84 13.07
C ILE A 274 14.10 -6.09 13.95
N PRO A 275 14.37 -6.07 15.27
CA PRO A 275 14.19 -7.24 16.11
C PRO A 275 12.73 -7.69 16.23
N LEU A 276 11.79 -6.75 16.29
CA LEU A 276 10.35 -7.06 16.34
C LEU A 276 9.89 -7.69 15.03
N ASN A 277 10.33 -7.15 13.89
CA ASN A 277 10.02 -7.72 12.58
C ASN A 277 10.59 -9.15 12.43
N ALA A 278 11.83 -9.36 12.84
CA ALA A 278 12.46 -10.69 12.82
C ALA A 278 11.72 -11.69 13.73
N ARG A 279 11.25 -11.25 14.90
CA ARG A 279 10.43 -12.06 15.79
C ARG A 279 9.11 -12.45 15.13
N ILE A 280 8.41 -11.49 14.52
CA ILE A 280 7.13 -11.76 13.84
C ILE A 280 7.35 -12.77 12.69
N GLY A 281 8.33 -12.55 11.83
CA GLY A 281 8.64 -13.49 10.76
C GLY A 281 9.01 -14.89 11.24
N LYS A 282 9.70 -15.01 12.39
CA LYS A 282 10.09 -16.31 12.96
C LYS A 282 8.93 -17.03 13.63
N GLU A 283 8.09 -16.32 14.39
CA GLU A 283 7.07 -16.92 15.25
C GLU A 283 5.73 -17.13 14.53
N PHE A 284 5.41 -16.34 13.49
CA PHE A 284 4.08 -16.30 12.88
C PHE A 284 4.05 -16.62 11.38
N ALA A 285 5.18 -16.66 10.69
CA ALA A 285 5.30 -17.11 9.29
C ALA A 285 5.23 -18.64 9.12
#